data_c348a9c164204b745f4104b51d4b50bb
#
_entry.id   c348a9c164204b745f4104b51d4b50bb
#
_cell.length_a   1.000
_cell.length_b   1.000
_cell.length_c   1.000
_cell.angle_alpha   90.00
_cell.angle_beta   90.00
_cell.angle_gamma   90.00
#
_symmetry.space_group_name_H-M   'P 1'
#
loop_
_entity.id
_entity.type
_entity.pdbx_description
1 polymer ?
#
loop_
_entity_poly.entity_id
_entity_poly.type
_entity_poly.pdbx_seq_one_letter_code
_entity_poly.pdbx_strand_id
1 'polypeptide(L)'
;MISVLIERRLSSGLESNYQAEARSTLHNAYQADGFISGETFRDVHHTEHHYVLSKWRSLGDWQRWYQSDIRQNMMGKLNPLFDCPEKITLLEN
;
A
#
# COMPACT_ATOMS: atom_id res chain seq x y z
N MET A 1 -0.32 -0.81 18.72
CA MET A 1 -0.59 -0.23 17.39
C MET A 1 0.62 -0.43 16.49
N ILE A 2 0.37 -0.76 15.24
CA ILE A 2 1.41 -1.01 14.25
C ILE A 2 1.28 0.03 13.14
N SER A 3 2.41 0.55 12.68
CA SER A 3 2.49 1.36 11.46
C SER A 3 3.15 0.53 10.38
N VAL A 4 2.60 0.59 9.17
CA VAL A 4 3.12 -0.16 8.03
C VAL A 4 3.50 0.83 6.94
N LEU A 5 4.78 0.84 6.60
CA LEU A 5 5.29 1.68 5.51
C LEU A 5 5.48 0.80 4.29
N ILE A 6 4.80 1.14 3.21
CA ILE A 6 4.91 0.44 1.94
C ILE A 6 5.58 1.38 0.95
N GLU A 7 6.68 0.93 0.35
CA GLU A 7 7.45 1.69 -0.64
C GLU A 7 7.29 1.02 -1.99
N ARG A 8 6.91 1.82 -2.99
CA ARG A 8 6.62 1.35 -4.35
C ARG A 8 7.36 2.18 -5.36
N ARG A 9 7.99 1.52 -6.34
CA ARG A 9 8.65 2.19 -7.46
C ARG A 9 7.90 1.88 -8.73
N LEU A 10 7.35 2.91 -9.36
CA LEU A 10 6.54 2.74 -10.56
C LEU A 10 7.42 2.71 -11.81
N SER A 11 6.98 1.95 -12.79
CA SER A 11 7.54 2.03 -14.13
C SER A 11 7.18 3.39 -14.73
N SER A 12 8.08 3.91 -15.55
CA SER A 12 7.95 5.24 -16.15
C SER A 12 6.63 5.37 -16.92
N GLY A 13 5.95 6.49 -16.69
CA GLY A 13 4.71 6.82 -17.41
C GLY A 13 3.45 6.17 -16.87
N LEU A 14 3.52 5.42 -15.76
CA LEU A 14 2.36 4.69 -15.23
C LEU A 14 1.75 5.33 -13.98
N GLU A 15 2.07 6.60 -13.69
CA GLU A 15 1.59 7.26 -12.47
C GLU A 15 0.05 7.36 -12.43
N SER A 16 -0.58 7.73 -13.53
CA SER A 16 -2.04 7.88 -13.57
C SER A 16 -2.74 6.53 -13.34
N ASN A 17 -2.21 5.48 -13.96
CA ASN A 17 -2.71 4.13 -13.77
C ASN A 17 -2.59 3.70 -12.32
N TYR A 18 -1.42 3.98 -11.71
CA TYR A 18 -1.18 3.65 -10.32
C TYR A 18 -2.14 4.37 -9.38
N GLN A 19 -2.34 5.68 -9.57
CA GLN A 19 -3.19 6.47 -8.68
C GLN A 19 -4.61 5.92 -8.64
N ALA A 20 -5.16 5.52 -9.78
CA ALA A 20 -6.51 4.96 -9.85
C ALA A 20 -6.59 3.64 -9.07
N GLU A 21 -5.62 2.73 -9.28
CA GLU A 21 -5.62 1.43 -8.60
C GLU A 21 -5.31 1.57 -7.12
N ALA A 22 -4.38 2.46 -6.74
CA ALA A 22 -4.01 2.67 -5.35
C ALA A 22 -5.17 3.25 -4.54
N ARG A 23 -5.97 4.13 -5.15
CA ARG A 23 -7.14 4.71 -4.50
C ARG A 23 -8.17 3.63 -4.18
N SER A 24 -8.40 2.72 -5.12
CA SER A 24 -9.30 1.58 -4.91
C SER A 24 -8.79 0.67 -3.80
N THR A 25 -7.48 0.41 -3.78
CA THR A 25 -6.84 -0.42 -2.76
C THR A 25 -7.04 0.17 -1.37
N LEU A 26 -6.79 1.48 -1.21
CA LEU A 26 -6.94 2.14 0.07
C LEU A 26 -8.40 2.13 0.53
N HIS A 27 -9.34 2.32 -0.40
CA HIS A 27 -10.76 2.25 -0.09
C HIS A 27 -11.14 0.87 0.49
N ASN A 28 -10.61 -0.20 -0.09
CA ASN A 28 -10.87 -1.55 0.43
C ASN A 28 -10.22 -1.77 1.78
N ALA A 29 -9.03 -1.20 2.00
CA ALA A 29 -8.34 -1.33 3.29
C ALA A 29 -9.14 -0.68 4.42
N TYR A 30 -9.85 0.42 4.15
CA TYR A 30 -10.71 1.07 5.16
C TYR A 30 -11.75 0.13 5.75
N GLN A 31 -12.12 -0.93 5.04
CA GLN A 31 -13.13 -1.87 5.49
C GLN A 31 -12.53 -3.08 6.21
N ALA A 32 -11.19 -3.17 6.27
CA ALA A 32 -10.53 -4.28 6.93
C ALA A 32 -10.55 -4.09 8.45
N ASP A 33 -10.72 -5.21 9.16
CA ASP A 33 -10.69 -5.19 10.62
C ASP A 33 -9.35 -4.67 11.13
N GLY A 34 -9.42 -3.73 12.06
CA GLY A 34 -8.23 -3.18 12.69
C GLY A 34 -7.52 -2.08 11.92
N PHE A 35 -7.99 -1.72 10.74
CA PHE A 35 -7.46 -0.58 10.01
C PHE A 35 -7.81 0.73 10.75
N ILE A 36 -6.83 1.59 10.98
CA ILE A 36 -7.02 2.84 11.69
C ILE A 36 -6.94 4.03 10.74
N SER A 37 -5.85 4.12 9.97
CA SER A 37 -5.66 5.23 9.04
C SER A 37 -4.66 4.85 7.96
N GLY A 38 -4.72 5.58 6.84
CA GLY A 38 -3.76 5.42 5.76
C GLY A 38 -3.53 6.74 5.05
N GLU A 39 -2.28 7.00 4.70
CA GLU A 39 -1.88 8.18 3.96
C GLU A 39 -0.96 7.75 2.82
N THR A 40 -1.07 8.46 1.71
CA THR A 40 -0.21 8.21 0.55
C THR A 40 0.70 9.41 0.32
N PHE A 41 1.92 9.12 -0.09
CA PHE A 41 2.93 10.15 -0.34
C PHE A 41 3.65 9.85 -1.64
N ARG A 42 4.19 10.89 -2.23
CA ARG A 42 5.06 10.79 -3.40
C ARG A 42 6.37 11.51 -3.06
N ASP A 43 7.50 10.93 -3.46
CA ASP A 43 8.80 11.57 -3.29
C ASP A 43 8.83 12.87 -4.09
N VAL A 44 9.26 13.96 -3.44
CA VAL A 44 9.31 15.30 -4.06
C VAL A 44 10.25 15.33 -5.25
N HIS A 45 11.34 14.58 -5.17
CA HIS A 45 12.40 14.61 -6.19
C HIS A 45 12.34 13.43 -7.18
N HIS A 46 11.63 12.36 -6.82
CA HIS A 46 11.52 11.14 -7.63
C HIS A 46 10.05 10.75 -7.74
N THR A 47 9.36 11.27 -8.75
CA THR A 47 7.90 11.15 -8.86
C THR A 47 7.43 9.71 -9.10
N GLU A 48 8.33 8.78 -9.46
CA GLU A 48 8.03 7.36 -9.59
C GLU A 48 8.05 6.64 -8.23
N HIS A 49 8.52 7.28 -7.16
CA HIS A 49 8.60 6.68 -5.84
C HIS A 49 7.37 7.08 -5.03
N HIS A 50 6.55 6.09 -4.68
CA HIS A 50 5.33 6.29 -3.91
C HIS A 50 5.38 5.52 -2.61
N TYR A 51 4.70 6.05 -1.60
CA TYR A 51 4.69 5.50 -0.25
C TYR A 51 3.26 5.45 0.26
N VAL A 52 2.96 4.40 1.01
CA VAL A 52 1.71 4.31 1.77
C VAL A 52 2.10 4.08 3.23
N LEU A 53 1.62 4.94 4.11
CA LEU A 53 1.79 4.77 5.55
C LEU A 53 0.43 4.47 6.14
N SER A 54 0.26 3.27 6.68
CA SER A 54 -1.00 2.87 7.29
C SER A 54 -0.78 2.48 8.75
N LYS A 55 -1.84 2.67 9.54
CA LYS A 55 -1.84 2.29 10.96
C LYS A 55 -2.88 1.24 11.20
N TRP A 56 -2.52 0.25 11.99
CA TRP A 56 -3.36 -0.90 12.31
C TRP A 56 -3.40 -1.13 13.81
N ARG A 57 -4.53 -1.60 14.29
CA ARG A 57 -4.74 -1.87 15.71
C ARG A 57 -3.71 -2.86 16.26
N SER A 58 -3.36 -3.88 15.47
CA SER A 58 -2.40 -4.91 15.87
C SER A 58 -1.69 -5.50 14.66
N LEU A 59 -0.57 -6.17 14.92
CA LEU A 59 0.16 -6.90 13.89
C LEU A 59 -0.72 -7.99 13.26
N GLY A 60 -1.52 -8.67 14.06
CA GLY A 60 -2.41 -9.72 13.56
C GLY A 60 -3.44 -9.19 12.57
N ASP A 61 -3.98 -7.99 12.82
CA ASP A 61 -4.94 -7.38 11.91
C ASP A 61 -4.28 -7.05 10.56
N TRP A 62 -3.06 -6.50 10.59
CA TRP A 62 -2.30 -6.27 9.37
C TRP A 62 -2.02 -7.56 8.61
N GLN A 63 -1.59 -8.61 9.32
CA GLN A 63 -1.27 -9.88 8.68
C GLN A 63 -2.50 -10.51 8.01
N ARG A 64 -3.67 -10.41 8.64
CA ARG A 64 -4.92 -10.88 8.02
C ARG A 64 -5.22 -10.11 6.74
N TRP A 65 -5.08 -8.79 6.76
CA TRP A 65 -5.26 -7.97 5.58
C TRP A 65 -4.25 -8.34 4.49
N TYR A 66 -2.98 -8.46 4.87
CA TYR A 66 -1.90 -8.78 3.93
C TYR A 66 -2.16 -10.10 3.19
N GLN A 67 -2.70 -11.09 3.89
CA GLN A 67 -2.97 -12.42 3.34
C GLN A 67 -4.37 -12.54 2.71
N SER A 68 -5.20 -11.51 2.80
CA SER A 68 -6.58 -11.59 2.32
C SER A 68 -6.66 -11.74 0.81
N ASP A 69 -7.70 -12.42 0.34
CA ASP A 69 -7.95 -12.56 -1.10
C ASP A 69 -8.18 -11.20 -1.76
N ILE A 70 -8.82 -10.28 -1.04
CA ILE A 70 -9.07 -8.93 -1.54
C ILE A 70 -7.75 -8.25 -1.87
N ARG A 71 -6.79 -8.27 -0.94
CA ARG A 71 -5.48 -7.65 -1.17
C ARG A 71 -4.71 -8.36 -2.27
N GLN A 72 -4.73 -9.69 -2.28
CA GLN A 72 -4.05 -10.45 -3.32
C GLN A 72 -4.58 -10.10 -4.71
N ASN A 73 -5.89 -9.98 -4.87
CA ASN A 73 -6.49 -9.59 -6.14
C ASN A 73 -6.08 -8.18 -6.55
N MET A 74 -6.03 -7.26 -5.58
CA MET A 74 -5.62 -5.88 -5.85
C MET A 74 -4.16 -5.80 -6.24
N MET A 75 -3.29 -6.56 -5.58
CA MET A 75 -1.87 -6.58 -5.92
C MET A 75 -1.63 -7.19 -7.30
N GLY A 76 -2.49 -8.07 -7.76
CA GLY A 76 -2.45 -8.56 -9.13
C GLY A 76 -2.58 -7.45 -10.16
N LYS A 77 -3.30 -6.38 -9.84
CA LYS A 77 -3.45 -5.20 -10.70
C LYS A 77 -2.33 -4.18 -10.50
N LEU A 78 -1.78 -4.10 -9.29
CA LEU A 78 -0.74 -3.12 -8.96
C LEU A 78 0.66 -3.58 -9.36
N ASN A 79 1.00 -4.85 -9.11
CA ASN A 79 2.34 -5.37 -9.35
C ASN A 79 2.85 -5.11 -10.78
N PRO A 80 2.04 -5.25 -11.85
CA PRO A 80 2.53 -4.97 -13.20
C PRO A 80 2.97 -3.53 -13.42
N LEU A 81 2.58 -2.59 -12.54
CA LEU A 81 2.93 -1.18 -12.65
C LEU A 81 4.27 -0.85 -12.01
N PHE A 82 4.87 -1.81 -11.28
CA PHE A 82 6.08 -1.59 -10.50
C PHE A 82 7.33 -2.07 -11.21
N ASP A 83 8.43 -1.33 -11.03
CA ASP A 83 9.77 -1.74 -11.50
C ASP A 83 10.32 -2.90 -10.68
N CYS A 84 9.94 -2.98 -9.41
CA CYS A 84 10.41 -4.00 -8.49
C CYS A 84 9.32 -4.30 -7.46
N PRO A 85 9.40 -5.42 -6.74
CA PRO A 85 8.41 -5.72 -5.69
C PRO A 85 8.33 -4.61 -4.65
N GLU A 86 7.13 -4.35 -4.13
CA GLU A 86 6.96 -3.39 -3.06
C GLU A 86 7.76 -3.80 -1.82
N LYS A 87 8.28 -2.79 -1.12
CA LYS A 87 8.99 -3.02 0.14
C LYS A 87 8.08 -2.66 1.29
N ILE A 88 7.91 -3.59 2.23
CA ILE A 88 7.06 -3.39 3.39
C ILE A 88 7.93 -3.36 4.64
N THR A 89 7.77 -2.30 5.45
CA THR A 89 8.44 -2.16 6.72
C THR A 89 7.40 -2.05 7.82
N LEU A 90 7.49 -2.94 8.81
CA LEU A 90 6.59 -2.94 9.96
C LEU A 90 7.25 -2.17 11.09
N LEU A 91 6.52 -1.21 11.63
CA LEU A 91 7.02 -0.30 12.67
C LEU A 91 6.09 -0.32 13.86
N GLU A 92 6.66 -0.26 15.06
CA GLU A 92 5.86 -0.09 16.27
C GLU A 92 6.50 0.94 17.19
N ASN A 93 5.66 1.57 18.01
CA ASN A 93 6.13 2.58 18.96
C ASN A 93 6.82 1.95 20.15
#